data_564c1500e60aa0745e2e256a6abfb8aa
#
_entry.id   564c1500e60aa0745e2e256a6abfb8aa
#
_cell.length_a   1.000
_cell.length_b   1.000
_cell.length_c   1.000
_cell.angle_alpha   90.00
_cell.angle_beta   90.00
_cell.angle_gamma   90.00
#
_symmetry.space_group_name_H-M   'P 1'
#
loop_
_entity.id
_entity.type
_entity.pdbx_description
1 polymer ?
#
loop_
_entity_poly.entity_id
_entity_poly.type
_entity_poly.pdbx_seq_one_letter_code
_entity_poly.pdbx_strand_id
1 'polypeptide(L)'
;MKYRCLICGHIYDEEKEGVKFADLPADWKCPTCKQQKEKFVPVEDEMTWAAEHVVGVAKDVAEDIKNDLRANFEGECSEVGMYLAMARVAHREGYPEVGLYYEKAAWEEAEHAAKFAELLGEVVTDSTKRNLEMRVEAENGATAGKVDLATRAKKANLDAIHDTVHEMARDEARHGKAFAGLLKRYFGE
;
A
#
# COMPACT_ATOMS: atom_id res chain seq x y z
N MET A 1 -20.40 -17.62 -25.49
CA MET A 1 -19.14 -16.83 -25.40
C MET A 1 -19.48 -15.35 -25.51
N LYS A 2 -18.66 -14.47 -24.88
CA LYS A 2 -18.88 -13.01 -24.93
C LYS A 2 -17.75 -12.32 -25.69
N TYR A 3 -18.07 -11.24 -26.38
CA TYR A 3 -17.09 -10.42 -27.10
C TYR A 3 -17.27 -8.95 -26.72
N ARG A 4 -16.17 -8.24 -26.49
CA ARG A 4 -16.19 -6.83 -26.09
C ARG A 4 -15.65 -5.94 -27.19
N CYS A 5 -16.38 -4.86 -27.48
CA CYS A 5 -15.90 -3.80 -28.35
C CYS A 5 -14.79 -3.00 -27.66
N LEU A 6 -13.60 -2.94 -28.25
CA LEU A 6 -12.44 -2.19 -27.71
C LEU A 6 -12.64 -0.67 -27.70
N ILE A 7 -13.64 -0.16 -28.43
CA ILE A 7 -13.86 1.28 -28.57
C ILE A 7 -14.85 1.81 -27.53
N CYS A 8 -15.98 1.09 -27.31
CA CYS A 8 -17.04 1.58 -26.43
C CYS A 8 -17.39 0.65 -25.26
N GLY A 9 -16.71 -0.49 -25.16
CA GLY A 9 -16.97 -1.47 -24.08
C GLY A 9 -18.23 -2.31 -24.28
N HIS A 10 -19.03 -2.11 -25.35
CA HIS A 10 -20.23 -2.90 -25.60
C HIS A 10 -19.93 -4.39 -25.62
N ILE A 11 -20.74 -5.19 -24.92
CA ILE A 11 -20.62 -6.63 -24.84
C ILE A 11 -21.65 -7.28 -25.79
N TYR A 12 -21.17 -8.07 -26.73
CA TYR A 12 -21.97 -9.00 -27.52
C TYR A 12 -21.97 -10.35 -26.81
N ASP A 13 -23.12 -10.85 -26.42
CA ASP A 13 -23.29 -12.11 -25.70
C ASP A 13 -24.03 -13.11 -26.60
N GLU A 14 -23.29 -14.14 -27.08
CA GLU A 14 -23.84 -15.15 -28.00
C GLU A 14 -25.07 -15.88 -27.45
N GLU A 15 -25.16 -16.04 -26.12
CA GLU A 15 -26.30 -16.70 -25.48
C GLU A 15 -27.55 -15.81 -25.49
N LYS A 16 -27.38 -14.50 -25.34
CA LYS A 16 -28.47 -13.53 -25.38
C LYS A 16 -28.94 -13.22 -26.78
N GLU A 17 -27.99 -13.09 -27.70
CA GLU A 17 -28.27 -12.73 -29.10
C GLU A 17 -28.70 -13.95 -29.94
N GLY A 18 -28.43 -15.17 -29.47
CA GLY A 18 -28.81 -16.41 -30.14
C GLY A 18 -28.03 -16.70 -31.45
N VAL A 19 -26.99 -15.92 -31.73
CA VAL A 19 -26.12 -16.05 -32.91
C VAL A 19 -24.67 -16.04 -32.46
N LYS A 20 -23.85 -16.95 -32.99
CA LYS A 20 -22.41 -16.92 -32.71
C LYS A 20 -21.77 -15.68 -33.34
N PHE A 21 -20.85 -15.07 -32.63
CA PHE A 21 -20.14 -13.88 -33.11
C PHE A 21 -19.42 -14.14 -34.47
N ALA A 22 -18.88 -15.33 -34.64
CA ALA A 22 -18.23 -15.74 -35.85
C ALA A 22 -19.20 -15.72 -37.07
N ASP A 23 -20.46 -16.07 -36.87
CA ASP A 23 -21.49 -16.18 -37.91
C ASP A 23 -22.14 -14.83 -38.25
N LEU A 24 -21.80 -13.75 -37.56
CA LEU A 24 -22.28 -12.41 -37.92
C LEU A 24 -21.73 -11.97 -39.29
N PRO A 25 -22.53 -11.25 -40.11
CA PRO A 25 -22.10 -10.73 -41.40
C PRO A 25 -20.81 -9.92 -41.30
N ALA A 26 -20.00 -9.94 -42.35
CA ALA A 26 -18.73 -9.20 -42.38
C ALA A 26 -18.91 -7.67 -42.24
N ASP A 27 -20.05 -7.15 -42.64
CA ASP A 27 -20.42 -5.74 -42.57
C ASP A 27 -21.16 -5.39 -41.26
N TRP A 28 -21.29 -6.37 -40.30
CA TRP A 28 -21.90 -6.13 -39.02
C TRP A 28 -21.12 -5.06 -38.22
N LYS A 29 -21.86 -4.21 -37.56
CA LYS A 29 -21.32 -3.09 -36.75
C LYS A 29 -21.82 -3.11 -35.32
N CYS A 30 -20.96 -2.67 -34.44
CA CYS A 30 -21.33 -2.46 -33.05
C CYS A 30 -22.62 -1.66 -32.94
N PRO A 31 -23.64 -2.14 -32.23
CA PRO A 31 -24.92 -1.43 -32.09
C PRO A 31 -24.77 -0.08 -31.38
N THR A 32 -23.76 0.06 -30.51
CA THR A 32 -23.53 1.26 -29.70
C THR A 32 -22.69 2.31 -30.45
N CYS A 33 -21.50 1.95 -30.98
CA CYS A 33 -20.56 2.92 -31.56
C CYS A 33 -20.34 2.79 -33.05
N LYS A 34 -21.04 1.87 -33.70
CA LYS A 34 -20.98 1.60 -35.17
C LYS A 34 -19.61 1.16 -35.69
N GLN A 35 -18.68 0.81 -34.81
CA GLN A 35 -17.39 0.25 -35.21
C GLN A 35 -17.54 -1.16 -35.78
N GLN A 36 -16.58 -1.54 -36.59
CA GLN A 36 -16.58 -2.82 -37.34
C GLN A 36 -16.32 -4.01 -36.42
N LYS A 37 -16.68 -5.22 -36.85
CA LYS A 37 -16.56 -6.49 -36.11
C LYS A 37 -15.13 -6.76 -35.63
N GLU A 38 -14.10 -6.35 -36.36
CA GLU A 38 -12.69 -6.52 -36.04
C GLU A 38 -12.24 -5.77 -34.79
N LYS A 39 -13.07 -4.85 -34.29
CA LYS A 39 -12.82 -4.12 -33.02
C LYS A 39 -13.34 -4.88 -31.79
N PHE A 40 -13.83 -6.10 -31.98
CA PHE A 40 -14.26 -6.95 -30.86
C PHE A 40 -13.22 -8.01 -30.54
N VAL A 41 -13.00 -8.23 -29.25
CA VAL A 41 -12.13 -9.30 -28.74
C VAL A 41 -12.95 -10.25 -27.86
N PRO A 42 -12.59 -11.55 -27.84
CA PRO A 42 -13.21 -12.48 -26.89
C PRO A 42 -13.01 -11.98 -25.47
N VAL A 43 -14.03 -12.13 -24.64
CA VAL A 43 -13.92 -11.96 -23.21
C VAL A 43 -13.65 -13.35 -22.64
N GLU A 44 -12.39 -13.65 -22.38
CA GLU A 44 -11.96 -14.96 -21.87
C GLU A 44 -12.33 -15.17 -20.39
N ASP A 45 -12.53 -14.07 -19.65
CA ASP A 45 -13.00 -14.09 -18.26
C ASP A 45 -14.02 -12.98 -18.02
N GLU A 46 -14.99 -13.19 -17.14
CA GLU A 46 -15.86 -12.14 -16.64
C GLU A 46 -15.01 -11.10 -15.91
N MET A 47 -14.62 -10.02 -16.61
CA MET A 47 -14.07 -8.87 -15.92
C MET A 47 -15.16 -8.25 -15.06
N THR A 48 -15.14 -8.57 -13.79
CA THR A 48 -15.91 -7.83 -12.80
C THR A 48 -15.24 -6.46 -12.62
N TRP A 49 -15.93 -5.41 -13.05
CA TRP A 49 -15.43 -4.03 -12.94
C TRP A 49 -15.54 -3.45 -11.52
N ALA A 50 -16.16 -4.17 -10.59
CA ALA A 50 -16.25 -3.78 -9.21
C ALA A 50 -15.20 -4.56 -8.40
N ALA A 51 -14.04 -3.96 -8.16
CA ALA A 51 -13.16 -4.42 -7.11
C ALA A 51 -13.62 -3.78 -5.80
N GLU A 52 -13.96 -4.60 -4.81
CA GLU A 52 -14.07 -4.11 -3.45
C GLU A 52 -12.66 -3.77 -2.96
N HIS A 53 -12.45 -2.51 -2.59
CA HIS A 53 -11.23 -2.07 -1.94
C HIS A 53 -11.35 -2.36 -0.45
N VAL A 54 -11.01 -3.61 -0.09
CA VAL A 54 -11.00 -4.07 1.31
C VAL A 54 -9.57 -4.37 1.74
N VAL A 55 -9.28 -4.23 3.03
CA VAL A 55 -7.98 -4.61 3.57
C VAL A 55 -7.77 -6.11 3.33
N GLY A 56 -6.62 -6.46 2.74
CA GLY A 56 -6.27 -7.84 2.44
C GLY A 56 -6.88 -8.39 1.14
N VAL A 57 -7.26 -7.54 0.20
CA VAL A 57 -7.77 -7.98 -1.12
C VAL A 57 -6.79 -8.90 -1.86
N ALA A 58 -5.49 -8.78 -1.60
CA ALA A 58 -4.44 -9.62 -2.18
C ALA A 58 -4.25 -10.97 -1.46
N LYS A 59 -5.09 -11.30 -0.47
CA LYS A 59 -4.93 -12.53 0.35
C LYS A 59 -4.84 -13.80 -0.48
N ASP A 60 -5.66 -13.91 -1.51
CA ASP A 60 -5.83 -15.12 -2.32
C ASP A 60 -5.21 -15.02 -3.72
N VAL A 61 -4.39 -13.99 -3.98
CA VAL A 61 -3.67 -13.87 -5.25
C VAL A 61 -2.42 -14.78 -5.28
N ALA A 62 -1.87 -14.98 -6.47
CA ALA A 62 -0.66 -15.77 -6.68
C ALA A 62 0.51 -15.25 -5.83
N GLU A 63 1.37 -16.15 -5.35
CA GLU A 63 2.43 -15.81 -4.39
C GLU A 63 3.51 -14.90 -4.98
N ASP A 64 3.78 -14.98 -6.27
CA ASP A 64 4.67 -14.07 -6.99
C ASP A 64 4.16 -12.62 -6.94
N ILE A 65 2.86 -12.41 -7.17
CA ILE A 65 2.23 -11.09 -7.03
C ILE A 65 2.33 -10.57 -5.58
N LYS A 66 2.06 -11.43 -4.58
CA LYS A 66 2.21 -11.03 -3.17
C LYS A 66 3.63 -10.64 -2.82
N ASN A 67 4.61 -11.38 -3.33
CA ASN A 67 6.02 -11.07 -3.10
C ASN A 67 6.42 -9.73 -3.71
N ASP A 68 5.92 -9.41 -4.90
CA ASP A 68 6.13 -8.10 -5.53
C ASP A 68 5.45 -6.97 -4.72
N LEU A 69 4.22 -7.20 -4.22
CA LEU A 69 3.55 -6.23 -3.35
C LEU A 69 4.31 -5.99 -2.04
N ARG A 70 4.85 -7.05 -1.40
CA ARG A 70 5.68 -6.92 -0.19
C ARG A 70 6.98 -6.17 -0.46
N ALA A 71 7.65 -6.49 -1.56
CA ALA A 71 8.89 -5.81 -1.94
C ALA A 71 8.65 -4.31 -2.22
N ASN A 72 7.54 -3.96 -2.88
CA ASN A 72 7.15 -2.56 -3.06
C ASN A 72 6.82 -1.91 -1.72
N PHE A 73 6.03 -2.54 -0.85
CA PHE A 73 5.75 -2.01 0.49
C PHE A 73 7.03 -1.69 1.28
N GLU A 74 8.00 -2.60 1.31
CA GLU A 74 9.29 -2.40 1.99
C GLU A 74 10.10 -1.28 1.33
N GLY A 75 10.09 -1.20 0.00
CA GLY A 75 10.74 -0.13 -0.77
C GLY A 75 10.20 1.23 -0.39
N GLU A 76 8.89 1.43 -0.47
CA GLU A 76 8.22 2.69 -0.14
C GLU A 76 8.45 3.12 1.32
N CYS A 77 8.36 2.17 2.26
CA CYS A 77 8.69 2.45 3.67
C CYS A 77 10.13 2.94 3.86
N SER A 78 11.08 2.37 3.10
CA SER A 78 12.49 2.77 3.14
C SER A 78 12.70 4.14 2.53
N GLU A 79 12.01 4.46 1.43
CA GLU A 79 12.10 5.75 0.74
C GLU A 79 11.57 6.90 1.58
N VAL A 80 10.54 6.71 2.39
CA VAL A 80 10.07 7.71 3.37
C VAL A 80 11.22 8.19 4.26
N GLY A 81 11.91 7.25 4.90
CA GLY A 81 13.03 7.58 5.79
C GLY A 81 14.22 8.18 5.05
N MET A 82 14.53 7.65 3.88
CA MET A 82 15.63 8.10 3.03
C MET A 82 15.41 9.53 2.54
N TYR A 83 14.24 9.87 2.01
CA TYR A 83 13.94 11.21 1.51
C TYR A 83 13.89 12.24 2.64
N LEU A 84 13.35 11.91 3.81
CA LEU A 84 13.42 12.81 4.97
C LEU A 84 14.87 13.05 5.43
N ALA A 85 15.75 12.05 5.37
CA ALA A 85 17.16 12.22 5.68
C ALA A 85 17.86 13.10 4.63
N MET A 86 17.58 12.89 3.33
CA MET A 86 18.10 13.71 2.22
C MET A 86 17.61 15.15 2.32
N ALA A 87 16.36 15.40 2.72
CA ALA A 87 15.83 16.73 2.98
C ALA A 87 16.66 17.48 4.03
N ARG A 88 16.98 16.81 5.15
CA ARG A 88 17.82 17.40 6.20
C ARG A 88 19.23 17.74 5.70
N VAL A 89 19.80 16.94 4.81
CA VAL A 89 21.09 17.25 4.17
C VAL A 89 20.95 18.49 3.29
N ALA A 90 19.95 18.53 2.40
CA ALA A 90 19.73 19.65 1.50
C ALA A 90 19.52 20.98 2.25
N HIS A 91 18.73 20.97 3.34
CA HIS A 91 18.56 22.17 4.18
C HIS A 91 19.86 22.64 4.83
N ARG A 92 20.69 21.71 5.34
CA ARG A 92 22.00 22.08 5.92
C ARG A 92 23.00 22.63 4.90
N GLU A 93 22.90 22.17 3.65
CA GLU A 93 23.74 22.66 2.55
C GLU A 93 23.21 23.96 1.91
N GLY A 94 22.03 24.45 2.32
CA GLY A 94 21.46 25.69 1.81
C GLY A 94 20.64 25.54 0.52
N TYR A 95 20.12 24.34 0.27
CA TYR A 95 19.21 24.03 -0.86
C TYR A 95 17.75 23.79 -0.38
N PRO A 96 17.07 24.81 0.15
CA PRO A 96 15.76 24.62 0.77
C PRO A 96 14.70 24.11 -0.21
N GLU A 97 14.74 24.51 -1.47
CA GLU A 97 13.81 24.04 -2.49
C GLU A 97 13.93 22.52 -2.73
N VAL A 98 15.16 22.00 -2.76
CA VAL A 98 15.42 20.56 -2.87
C VAL A 98 14.94 19.83 -1.61
N GLY A 99 15.22 20.41 -0.42
CA GLY A 99 14.74 19.86 0.84
C GLY A 99 13.23 19.74 0.91
N LEU A 100 12.51 20.78 0.56
CA LEU A 100 11.04 20.80 0.51
C LEU A 100 10.47 19.78 -0.49
N TYR A 101 11.14 19.58 -1.63
CA TYR A 101 10.69 18.56 -2.58
C TYR A 101 10.87 17.14 -2.03
N TYR A 102 12.00 16.84 -1.38
CA TYR A 102 12.20 15.56 -0.70
C TYR A 102 11.17 15.31 0.40
N GLU A 103 10.83 16.32 1.21
CA GLU A 103 9.79 16.19 2.23
C GLU A 103 8.43 15.87 1.60
N LYS A 104 8.09 16.55 0.49
CA LYS A 104 6.85 16.25 -0.25
C LYS A 104 6.85 14.82 -0.79
N ALA A 105 7.93 14.40 -1.46
CA ALA A 105 8.06 13.05 -1.99
C ALA A 105 7.93 11.99 -0.87
N ALA A 106 8.55 12.19 0.29
CA ALA A 106 8.44 11.29 1.42
C ALA A 106 6.99 11.04 1.86
N TRP A 107 6.12 12.04 1.80
CA TRP A 107 4.69 11.89 2.09
C TRP A 107 3.94 11.16 0.97
N GLU A 108 4.33 11.34 -0.28
CA GLU A 108 3.77 10.58 -1.41
C GLU A 108 4.14 9.09 -1.30
N GLU A 109 5.41 8.76 -0.93
CA GLU A 109 5.81 7.37 -0.67
C GLU A 109 5.13 6.76 0.58
N ALA A 110 4.85 7.56 1.59
CA ALA A 110 4.07 7.08 2.75
C ALA A 110 2.64 6.66 2.34
N GLU A 111 2.00 7.40 1.42
CA GLU A 111 0.70 7.05 0.84
C GLU A 111 0.78 5.78 -0.03
N HIS A 112 1.86 5.60 -0.80
CA HIS A 112 2.08 4.37 -1.56
C HIS A 112 2.24 3.17 -0.63
N ALA A 113 3.09 3.28 0.41
CA ALA A 113 3.27 2.24 1.42
C ALA A 113 1.94 1.89 2.10
N ALA A 114 1.11 2.87 2.47
CA ALA A 114 -0.20 2.63 3.06
C ALA A 114 -1.12 1.82 2.13
N LYS A 115 -1.14 2.14 0.85
CA LYS A 115 -1.93 1.40 -0.15
C LYS A 115 -1.45 -0.04 -0.30
N PHE A 116 -0.14 -0.30 -0.38
CA PHE A 116 0.39 -1.66 -0.41
C PHE A 116 0.08 -2.43 0.88
N ALA A 117 0.15 -1.78 2.04
CA ALA A 117 -0.23 -2.38 3.32
C ALA A 117 -1.70 -2.80 3.34
N GLU A 118 -2.61 -1.95 2.82
CA GLU A 118 -4.04 -2.26 2.71
C GLU A 118 -4.30 -3.41 1.73
N LEU A 119 -3.64 -3.43 0.56
CA LEU A 119 -3.78 -4.52 -0.40
C LEU A 119 -3.37 -5.86 0.21
N LEU A 120 -2.26 -5.91 0.93
CA LEU A 120 -1.72 -7.10 1.56
C LEU A 120 -2.54 -7.55 2.79
N GLY A 121 -2.97 -6.61 3.65
CA GLY A 121 -3.64 -6.92 4.91
C GLY A 121 -2.77 -7.70 5.92
N GLU A 122 -1.44 -7.62 5.79
CA GLU A 122 -0.49 -8.36 6.64
C GLU A 122 -0.08 -7.55 7.88
N VAL A 123 0.05 -6.23 7.74
CA VAL A 123 0.48 -5.31 8.82
C VAL A 123 -0.65 -4.42 9.32
N VAL A 124 -1.79 -4.45 8.67
CA VAL A 124 -3.01 -3.72 9.01
C VAL A 124 -4.22 -4.63 8.85
N THR A 125 -5.25 -4.42 9.68
CA THR A 125 -6.54 -5.13 9.61
C THR A 125 -7.67 -4.12 9.42
N ASP A 126 -8.86 -4.60 9.09
CA ASP A 126 -10.10 -3.82 9.03
C ASP A 126 -10.69 -3.46 10.40
N SER A 127 -10.01 -3.85 11.49
CA SER A 127 -10.42 -3.60 12.87
C SER A 127 -9.50 -2.60 13.56
N THR A 128 -10.01 -1.40 13.86
CA THR A 128 -9.28 -0.40 14.65
C THR A 128 -8.83 -0.96 16.01
N LYS A 129 -9.68 -1.74 16.69
CA LYS A 129 -9.33 -2.39 17.95
C LYS A 129 -8.12 -3.28 17.77
N ARG A 130 -8.15 -4.17 16.77
CA ARG A 130 -7.05 -5.10 16.52
C ARG A 130 -5.76 -4.38 16.12
N ASN A 131 -5.85 -3.34 15.32
CA ASN A 131 -4.70 -2.53 14.94
C ASN A 131 -4.06 -1.85 16.17
N LEU A 132 -4.86 -1.34 17.10
CA LEU A 132 -4.35 -0.77 18.35
C LEU A 132 -3.65 -1.83 19.24
N GLU A 133 -4.24 -3.02 19.40
CA GLU A 133 -3.63 -4.13 20.14
C GLU A 133 -2.25 -4.48 19.59
N MET A 134 -2.16 -4.67 18.29
CA MET A 134 -0.91 -4.98 17.58
C MET A 134 0.14 -3.89 17.78
N ARG A 135 -0.28 -2.62 17.77
CA ARG A 135 0.66 -1.51 17.95
C ARG A 135 1.16 -1.39 19.38
N VAL A 136 0.30 -1.59 20.39
CA VAL A 136 0.75 -1.59 21.80
C VAL A 136 1.86 -2.63 22.00
N GLU A 137 1.70 -3.84 21.48
CA GLU A 137 2.70 -4.90 21.59
C GLU A 137 4.00 -4.54 20.84
N ALA A 138 3.88 -4.07 19.60
CA ALA A 138 5.02 -3.73 18.77
C ALA A 138 5.83 -2.54 19.35
N GLU A 139 5.18 -1.51 19.87
CA GLU A 139 5.87 -0.35 20.49
C GLU A 139 6.62 -0.74 21.76
N ASN A 140 6.08 -1.67 22.55
CA ASN A 140 6.78 -2.22 23.70
C ASN A 140 8.05 -2.97 23.28
N GLY A 141 7.98 -3.80 22.24
CA GLY A 141 9.13 -4.51 21.69
C GLY A 141 10.17 -3.53 21.10
N ALA A 142 9.71 -2.53 20.34
CA ALA A 142 10.57 -1.50 19.75
C ALA A 142 11.28 -0.66 20.83
N THR A 143 10.58 -0.32 21.92
CA THR A 143 11.17 0.35 23.07
C THR A 143 12.31 -0.47 23.67
N ALA A 144 12.06 -1.75 23.96
CA ALA A 144 13.07 -2.63 24.56
C ALA A 144 14.30 -2.80 23.67
N GLY A 145 14.09 -3.01 22.37
CA GLY A 145 15.18 -3.16 21.39
C GLY A 145 16.03 -1.90 21.27
N LYS A 146 15.40 -0.71 21.22
CA LYS A 146 16.12 0.57 21.14
C LYS A 146 16.88 0.88 22.45
N VAL A 147 16.32 0.56 23.61
CA VAL A 147 17.02 0.71 24.92
C VAL A 147 18.28 -0.19 24.95
N ASP A 148 18.17 -1.45 24.50
CA ASP A 148 19.32 -2.33 24.43
C ASP A 148 20.41 -1.78 23.49
N LEU A 149 20.04 -1.36 22.27
CA LEU A 149 20.96 -0.77 21.31
C LEU A 149 21.63 0.50 21.87
N ALA A 150 20.87 1.41 22.45
CA ALA A 150 21.41 2.62 23.06
C ALA A 150 22.40 2.29 24.20
N THR A 151 22.07 1.29 25.03
CA THR A 151 22.94 0.84 26.13
C THR A 151 24.28 0.28 25.57
N ARG A 152 24.23 -0.54 24.53
CA ARG A 152 25.44 -1.07 23.89
C ARG A 152 26.28 0.04 23.23
N ALA A 153 25.64 1.00 22.57
CA ALA A 153 26.29 2.16 21.99
C ALA A 153 27.02 3.00 23.05
N LYS A 154 26.39 3.24 24.21
CA LYS A 154 27.03 3.96 25.32
C LYS A 154 28.26 3.23 25.84
N LYS A 155 28.18 1.91 26.05
CA LYS A 155 29.32 1.09 26.49
C LYS A 155 30.48 1.12 25.48
N ALA A 156 30.17 1.34 24.20
CA ALA A 156 31.17 1.47 23.14
C ALA A 156 31.70 2.91 22.93
N ASN A 157 31.29 3.88 23.76
CA ASN A 157 31.60 5.31 23.64
C ASN A 157 31.06 5.93 22.32
N LEU A 158 29.94 5.46 21.81
CA LEU A 158 29.28 5.96 20.58
C LEU A 158 28.13 6.91 20.98
N ASP A 159 28.47 8.06 21.57
CA ASP A 159 27.49 8.97 22.19
C ASP A 159 26.42 9.46 21.18
N ALA A 160 26.81 9.83 19.95
CA ALA A 160 25.85 10.28 18.95
C ALA A 160 24.80 9.20 18.60
N ILE A 161 25.21 7.93 18.56
CA ILE A 161 24.30 6.80 18.34
C ILE A 161 23.42 6.58 19.58
N HIS A 162 24.05 6.57 20.75
CA HIS A 162 23.32 6.43 22.02
C HIS A 162 22.22 7.47 22.15
N ASP A 163 22.55 8.75 22.03
CA ASP A 163 21.61 9.84 22.24
C ASP A 163 20.44 9.77 21.27
N THR A 164 20.72 9.55 19.98
CA THR A 164 19.70 9.44 18.95
C THR A 164 18.76 8.25 19.20
N VAL A 165 19.29 7.08 19.47
CA VAL A 165 18.49 5.85 19.66
C VAL A 165 17.75 5.88 21.01
N HIS A 166 18.34 6.46 22.05
CA HIS A 166 17.69 6.61 23.35
C HIS A 166 16.49 7.57 23.30
N GLU A 167 16.59 8.66 22.53
CA GLU A 167 15.46 9.55 22.27
C GLU A 167 14.34 8.81 21.56
N MET A 168 14.64 8.06 20.47
CA MET A 168 13.66 7.22 19.77
C MET A 168 13.01 6.20 20.70
N ALA A 169 13.75 5.55 21.61
CA ALA A 169 13.19 4.62 22.59
C ALA A 169 12.13 5.28 23.49
N ARG A 170 12.33 6.55 23.86
CA ARG A 170 11.34 7.33 24.64
C ARG A 170 10.09 7.65 23.81
N ASP A 171 10.25 7.88 22.51
CA ASP A 171 9.12 8.09 21.60
C ASP A 171 8.29 6.82 21.46
N GLU A 172 8.92 5.64 21.25
CA GLU A 172 8.20 4.37 21.20
C GLU A 172 7.41 4.09 22.49
N ALA A 173 8.03 4.36 23.65
CA ALA A 173 7.36 4.22 24.93
C ALA A 173 6.14 5.17 25.08
N ARG A 174 6.22 6.38 24.51
CA ARG A 174 5.11 7.32 24.45
C ARG A 174 4.01 6.83 23.50
N HIS A 175 4.37 6.33 22.33
CA HIS A 175 3.43 5.76 21.36
C HIS A 175 2.68 4.57 21.96
N GLY A 176 3.38 3.62 22.59
CA GLY A 176 2.76 2.47 23.23
C GLY A 176 1.76 2.86 24.32
N LYS A 177 2.10 3.85 25.16
CA LYS A 177 1.18 4.40 26.17
C LYS A 177 -0.04 5.09 25.53
N ALA A 178 0.15 5.84 24.46
CA ALA A 178 -0.94 6.50 23.75
C ALA A 178 -1.91 5.49 23.14
N PHE A 179 -1.39 4.47 22.45
CA PHE A 179 -2.22 3.41 21.85
C PHE A 179 -2.96 2.60 22.92
N ALA A 180 -2.31 2.25 24.04
CA ALA A 180 -2.98 1.59 25.17
C ALA A 180 -4.08 2.46 25.79
N GLY A 181 -3.84 3.78 25.92
CA GLY A 181 -4.84 4.73 26.39
C GLY A 181 -6.06 4.83 25.46
N LEU A 182 -5.84 4.83 24.15
CA LEU A 182 -6.91 4.83 23.13
C LEU A 182 -7.68 3.50 23.17
N LEU A 183 -6.98 2.36 23.26
CA LEU A 183 -7.59 1.04 23.36
C LEU A 183 -8.54 0.97 24.58
N LYS A 184 -8.05 1.38 25.74
CA LYS A 184 -8.87 1.45 26.94
C LYS A 184 -10.06 2.38 26.81
N ARG A 185 -9.87 3.56 26.23
CA ARG A 185 -10.91 4.59 26.11
C ARG A 185 -12.06 4.15 25.22
N TYR A 186 -11.77 3.53 24.08
CA TYR A 186 -12.77 3.21 23.05
C TYR A 186 -13.27 1.78 23.11
N PHE A 187 -12.50 0.86 23.67
CA PHE A 187 -12.81 -0.57 23.68
C PHE A 187 -12.85 -1.20 25.07
N GLY A 188 -12.56 -0.43 26.14
CA GLY A 188 -12.74 -0.86 27.54
C GLY A 188 -11.68 -1.85 28.04
N GLU A 189 -10.52 -1.93 27.43
CA GLU A 189 -9.43 -2.87 27.77
C GLU A 189 -8.21 -2.19 28.40
#